data_cf021b7fb883862306c0418b784b895c
#
_entry.id   cf021b7fb883862306c0418b784b895c
#
_cell.length_a   1.000
_cell.length_b   1.000
_cell.length_c   1.000
_cell.angle_alpha   90.00
_cell.angle_beta   90.00
_cell.angle_gamma   90.00
#
_symmetry.space_group_name_H-M   'P 1'
#
loop_
_entity.id
_entity.type
_entity.pdbx_description
1 polymer ?
#
loop_
_entity_poly.entity_id
_entity_poly.type
_entity_poly.pdbx_seq_one_letter_code
_entity_poly.pdbx_strand_id
1 'polypeptide(L)'
;MTEVKKQFPKGFLWGGATAANQVEGAYDLDGKGLSTADMVKFIPKEERTKDHALDVSKAEIEAIIAGKVEGRFPKREGVDFYHRYKEDIALFAEMGFKTFRLSLNWARIFPNGDDKEPNEKGLEFYDKVFDELLKYDIEPLVTLSHYETPLNLTLKYNGWADRRVIGFFTNYAETVFKRYKNKVKYWLTFNEINVISLSAYTGGGVLLEDAKNPLELSYQAGHHQFVASALATKLAHEIIPGSQVGCMLARMATYPATNNPDDILKAQYENQQNLFFTDVHARGEYPSYMNRFFQENDINIVKEVGDDEILKAHTVDFISFSYYMSLSATASPEGDRSAGNLMGGVKNEYLESSDWGWQIDPKGLRWTLNDLYSRYELPLFIVENGLGAYDTVAEDGKIHDDYRIDYLRKHIEQMKEAIADGVDLIGYTSWGPIDLVSASTSEMSKRYGFIYVDQDDWGKGTLERSRKDSFFWYKKVIETNGEDLD
;
A
#
# COMPACT_ATOMS: atom_id res chain seq x y z
N MET A 1 -20.04 12.69 34.08
CA MET A 1 -19.08 12.08 33.16
C MET A 1 -19.88 11.67 31.94
N THR A 2 -19.61 12.24 30.79
CA THR A 2 -20.19 11.80 29.51
C THR A 2 -19.72 10.37 29.25
N GLU A 3 -20.65 9.49 28.95
CA GLU A 3 -20.35 8.10 28.58
C GLU A 3 -19.43 8.07 27.36
N VAL A 4 -18.33 7.36 27.46
CA VAL A 4 -17.35 7.24 26.36
C VAL A 4 -17.97 6.36 25.26
N LYS A 5 -18.29 6.97 24.14
CA LYS A 5 -18.89 6.23 23.00
C LYS A 5 -17.83 5.41 22.28
N LYS A 6 -17.98 4.09 22.29
CA LYS A 6 -17.19 3.12 21.51
C LYS A 6 -17.91 2.78 20.19
N GLN A 7 -18.23 3.79 19.39
CA GLN A 7 -19.03 3.64 18.17
C GLN A 7 -18.30 4.32 17.01
N PHE A 8 -18.33 3.69 15.86
CA PHE A 8 -17.84 4.32 14.63
C PHE A 8 -18.71 5.54 14.28
N PRO A 9 -18.12 6.63 13.76
CA PRO A 9 -18.88 7.80 13.37
C PRO A 9 -19.86 7.48 12.27
N LYS A 10 -20.96 8.23 12.25
CA LYS A 10 -21.92 8.15 11.13
C LYS A 10 -21.21 8.55 9.84
N GLY A 11 -21.32 7.73 8.80
CA GLY A 11 -20.65 7.95 7.52
C GLY A 11 -19.22 7.46 7.49
N PHE A 12 -18.85 6.58 8.44
CA PHE A 12 -17.54 5.90 8.41
C PHE A 12 -17.35 5.14 7.09
N LEU A 13 -16.20 5.30 6.48
CA LEU A 13 -15.87 4.76 5.16
C LEU A 13 -15.37 3.31 5.26
N TRP A 14 -16.30 2.38 5.33
CA TRP A 14 -16.02 0.94 5.26
C TRP A 14 -15.77 0.50 3.82
N GLY A 15 -14.77 -0.35 3.60
CA GLY A 15 -14.56 -0.90 2.27
C GLY A 15 -13.39 -1.87 2.16
N GLY A 16 -12.83 -1.93 0.97
CA GLY A 16 -11.66 -2.75 0.65
C GLY A 16 -10.68 -2.01 -0.24
N ALA A 17 -9.47 -2.55 -0.37
CA ALA A 17 -8.38 -1.97 -1.12
C ALA A 17 -7.71 -2.98 -2.05
N THR A 18 -7.35 -2.55 -3.26
CA THR A 18 -6.55 -3.31 -4.21
C THR A 18 -5.45 -2.44 -4.83
N ALA A 19 -4.46 -3.08 -5.45
CA ALA A 19 -3.47 -2.44 -6.30
C ALA A 19 -3.63 -2.90 -7.76
N ALA A 20 -3.50 -1.98 -8.71
CA ALA A 20 -3.67 -2.25 -10.12
C ALA A 20 -2.82 -3.43 -10.62
N ASN A 21 -1.53 -3.45 -10.27
CA ASN A 21 -0.61 -4.52 -10.68
C ASN A 21 -0.94 -5.91 -10.11
N GLN A 22 -1.77 -5.98 -9.07
CA GLN A 22 -2.11 -7.24 -8.42
C GLN A 22 -3.47 -7.80 -8.90
N VAL A 23 -4.29 -6.98 -9.55
CA VAL A 23 -5.66 -7.38 -9.96
C VAL A 23 -5.97 -7.18 -11.43
N GLU A 24 -5.45 -6.12 -12.08
CA GLU A 24 -5.93 -5.70 -13.41
C GLU A 24 -5.66 -6.73 -14.50
N GLY A 25 -4.42 -7.19 -14.65
CA GLY A 25 -4.02 -7.91 -15.84
C GLY A 25 -3.96 -7.00 -17.09
N ALA A 26 -4.19 -7.57 -18.27
CA ALA A 26 -4.21 -6.82 -19.53
C ALA A 26 -2.94 -5.94 -19.72
N TYR A 27 -1.77 -6.48 -19.37
CA TYR A 27 -0.51 -5.73 -19.30
C TYR A 27 -0.01 -5.23 -20.66
N ASP A 28 -0.47 -5.85 -21.76
CA ASP A 28 -0.09 -5.57 -23.14
C ASP A 28 -1.28 -5.09 -24.01
N LEU A 29 -2.44 -4.81 -23.37
CA LEU A 29 -3.63 -4.36 -24.10
C LEU A 29 -3.77 -2.84 -24.10
N ASP A 30 -4.47 -2.35 -25.12
CA ASP A 30 -4.90 -0.95 -25.24
C ASP A 30 -3.79 0.08 -25.09
N GLY A 31 -2.57 -0.29 -25.48
CA GLY A 31 -1.42 0.60 -25.49
C GLY A 31 -0.76 0.83 -24.13
N LYS A 32 -1.08 -0.01 -23.12
CA LYS A 32 -0.37 0.02 -21.83
C LYS A 32 1.12 -0.25 -22.02
N GLY A 33 1.97 0.58 -21.39
CA GLY A 33 3.40 0.31 -21.28
C GLY A 33 3.74 -0.67 -20.16
N LEU A 34 4.97 -1.17 -20.16
CA LEU A 34 5.48 -2.00 -19.08
C LEU A 34 5.76 -1.16 -17.82
N SER A 35 5.52 -1.76 -16.67
CA SER A 35 5.90 -1.21 -15.36
C SER A 35 6.95 -2.10 -14.68
N THR A 36 7.55 -1.60 -13.61
CA THR A 36 8.48 -2.37 -12.76
C THR A 36 7.84 -3.64 -12.21
N ALA A 37 6.54 -3.60 -11.90
CA ALA A 37 5.79 -4.77 -11.42
C ALA A 37 5.70 -5.89 -12.46
N ASP A 38 5.67 -5.56 -13.75
CA ASP A 38 5.62 -6.53 -14.85
C ASP A 38 6.91 -7.35 -15.00
N MET A 39 7.98 -6.95 -14.30
CA MET A 39 9.28 -7.64 -14.32
C MET A 39 9.47 -8.61 -13.15
N VAL A 40 8.52 -8.67 -12.20
CA VAL A 40 8.64 -9.54 -11.02
C VAL A 40 8.16 -10.95 -11.33
N LYS A 41 9.10 -11.89 -11.35
CA LYS A 41 8.85 -13.31 -11.61
C LYS A 41 8.27 -14.01 -10.38
N PHE A 42 7.36 -14.95 -10.58
CA PHE A 42 6.96 -15.91 -9.54
C PHE A 42 8.09 -16.91 -9.28
N ILE A 43 8.40 -17.10 -8.01
CA ILE A 43 9.36 -18.11 -7.52
C ILE A 43 8.62 -19.01 -6.54
N PRO A 44 8.57 -20.33 -6.77
CA PRO A 44 7.96 -21.27 -5.84
C PRO A 44 8.58 -21.17 -4.44
N LYS A 45 7.78 -21.42 -3.39
CA LYS A 45 8.20 -21.26 -2.00
C LYS A 45 9.48 -22.06 -1.67
N GLU A 46 9.62 -23.25 -2.23
CA GLU A 46 10.74 -24.16 -2.02
C GLU A 46 12.06 -23.65 -2.65
N GLU A 47 11.94 -22.79 -3.66
CA GLU A 47 13.10 -22.23 -4.39
C GLU A 47 13.50 -20.83 -3.86
N ARG A 48 12.71 -20.24 -2.96
CA ARG A 48 12.99 -18.92 -2.40
C ARG A 48 14.15 -18.99 -1.43
N THR A 49 15.12 -18.12 -1.64
CA THR A 49 16.18 -17.88 -0.65
C THR A 49 15.69 -16.90 0.41
N LYS A 50 16.38 -16.85 1.57
CA LYS A 50 16.07 -15.85 2.63
C LYS A 50 16.27 -14.41 2.16
N ASP A 51 17.12 -14.23 1.15
CA ASP A 51 17.42 -12.94 0.54
C ASP A 51 16.64 -12.69 -0.75
N HIS A 52 15.50 -13.40 -0.93
CA HIS A 52 14.65 -13.19 -2.09
C HIS A 52 14.08 -11.77 -2.04
N ALA A 53 14.81 -10.89 -2.71
CA ALA A 53 14.45 -9.48 -2.81
C ALA A 53 13.32 -9.29 -3.82
N LEU A 54 12.45 -8.32 -3.52
CA LEU A 54 11.49 -7.78 -4.49
C LEU A 54 12.19 -6.97 -5.60
N ASP A 55 13.49 -6.77 -5.47
CA ASP A 55 14.31 -6.02 -6.40
C ASP A 55 14.69 -6.89 -7.60
N VAL A 56 14.65 -6.28 -8.78
CA VAL A 56 15.04 -6.90 -10.05
C VAL A 56 16.22 -6.12 -10.60
N SER A 57 17.29 -6.83 -10.97
CA SER A 57 18.51 -6.21 -11.51
C SER A 57 18.30 -5.72 -12.96
N LYS A 58 19.15 -4.79 -13.40
CA LYS A 58 19.13 -4.32 -14.79
C LYS A 58 19.33 -5.46 -15.78
N ALA A 59 20.25 -6.35 -15.50
CA ALA A 59 20.53 -7.51 -16.36
C ALA A 59 19.33 -8.46 -16.46
N GLU A 60 18.59 -8.67 -15.36
CA GLU A 60 17.36 -9.45 -15.37
C GLU A 60 16.26 -8.77 -16.18
N ILE A 61 16.07 -7.45 -16.02
CA ILE A 61 15.10 -6.67 -16.82
C ILE A 61 15.43 -6.82 -18.30
N GLU A 62 16.67 -6.64 -18.71
CA GLU A 62 17.10 -6.76 -20.10
C GLU A 62 16.88 -8.20 -20.64
N ALA A 63 17.15 -9.22 -19.83
CA ALA A 63 16.93 -10.61 -20.18
C ALA A 63 15.43 -10.93 -20.32
N ILE A 64 14.57 -10.39 -19.43
CA ILE A 64 13.11 -10.54 -19.48
C ILE A 64 12.56 -9.90 -20.77
N ILE A 65 12.97 -8.66 -21.07
CA ILE A 65 12.53 -7.95 -22.28
C ILE A 65 12.98 -8.70 -23.55
N ALA A 66 14.18 -9.29 -23.52
CA ALA A 66 14.71 -10.08 -24.64
C ALA A 66 14.07 -11.47 -24.76
N GLY A 67 13.12 -11.84 -23.89
CA GLY A 67 12.45 -13.15 -23.90
C GLY A 67 13.38 -14.32 -23.52
N LYS A 68 14.47 -14.04 -22.79
CA LYS A 68 15.47 -15.04 -22.37
C LYS A 68 15.19 -15.65 -21.00
N VAL A 69 14.18 -15.15 -20.29
CA VAL A 69 13.81 -15.63 -18.95
C VAL A 69 12.51 -16.42 -19.06
N GLU A 70 12.59 -17.72 -18.77
CA GLU A 70 11.42 -18.56 -18.65
C GLU A 70 10.77 -18.39 -17.27
N GLY A 71 9.44 -18.53 -17.23
CA GLY A 71 8.65 -18.50 -16.01
C GLY A 71 7.42 -17.62 -16.10
N ARG A 72 6.69 -17.57 -14.99
CA ARG A 72 5.45 -16.81 -14.89
C ARG A 72 5.70 -15.43 -14.25
N PHE A 73 4.99 -14.44 -14.75
CA PHE A 73 4.95 -13.07 -14.24
C PHE A 73 3.52 -12.73 -13.82
N PRO A 74 3.07 -13.16 -12.63
CA PRO A 74 1.65 -13.14 -12.27
C PRO A 74 1.02 -11.75 -12.28
N LYS A 75 1.80 -10.71 -12.03
CA LYS A 75 1.29 -9.33 -12.05
C LYS A 75 0.92 -8.84 -13.46
N ARG A 76 1.39 -9.51 -14.52
CA ARG A 76 0.93 -9.26 -15.90
C ARG A 76 -0.49 -9.75 -16.14
N GLU A 77 -0.89 -10.77 -15.41
CA GLU A 77 -2.19 -11.44 -15.53
C GLU A 77 -3.20 -10.92 -14.51
N GLY A 78 -2.74 -10.66 -13.27
CA GLY A 78 -3.60 -10.31 -12.15
C GLY A 78 -4.70 -11.33 -11.92
N VAL A 79 -5.90 -10.86 -11.67
CA VAL A 79 -7.14 -11.67 -11.60
C VAL A 79 -8.16 -11.21 -12.64
N ASP A 80 -7.68 -10.60 -13.72
CA ASP A 80 -8.46 -10.10 -14.86
C ASP A 80 -9.52 -9.05 -14.48
N PHE A 81 -9.21 -8.19 -13.50
CA PHE A 81 -10.09 -7.07 -13.14
C PHE A 81 -10.36 -6.15 -14.33
N TYR A 82 -9.42 -6.02 -15.26
CA TYR A 82 -9.58 -5.18 -16.45
C TYR A 82 -10.86 -5.52 -17.25
N HIS A 83 -11.19 -6.80 -17.38
CA HIS A 83 -12.41 -7.25 -18.08
C HIS A 83 -13.57 -7.49 -17.11
N ARG A 84 -13.29 -7.84 -15.84
CA ARG A 84 -14.28 -8.28 -14.85
C ARG A 84 -14.66 -7.23 -13.80
N TYR A 85 -14.19 -5.99 -13.93
CA TYR A 85 -14.44 -4.94 -12.92
C TYR A 85 -15.91 -4.74 -12.56
N LYS A 86 -16.84 -4.93 -13.51
CA LYS A 86 -18.29 -4.83 -13.23
C LYS A 86 -18.79 -5.92 -12.30
N GLU A 87 -18.33 -7.15 -12.52
CA GLU A 87 -18.64 -8.30 -11.67
C GLU A 87 -18.08 -8.08 -10.26
N ASP A 88 -16.81 -7.70 -10.17
CA ASP A 88 -16.12 -7.50 -8.90
C ASP A 88 -16.72 -6.33 -8.12
N ILE A 89 -17.01 -5.19 -8.76
CA ILE A 89 -17.67 -4.04 -8.12
C ILE A 89 -19.10 -4.37 -7.67
N ALA A 90 -19.84 -5.18 -8.41
CA ALA A 90 -21.15 -5.64 -7.99
C ALA A 90 -21.08 -6.48 -6.70
N LEU A 91 -20.05 -7.31 -6.53
CA LEU A 91 -19.80 -8.06 -5.29
C LEU A 91 -19.42 -7.12 -4.12
N PHE A 92 -18.63 -6.08 -4.37
CA PHE A 92 -18.32 -5.06 -3.35
C PHE A 92 -19.58 -4.30 -2.93
N ALA A 93 -20.45 -3.96 -3.87
CA ALA A 93 -21.74 -3.33 -3.60
C ALA A 93 -22.65 -4.26 -2.78
N GLU A 94 -22.68 -5.55 -3.08
CA GLU A 94 -23.44 -6.55 -2.30
C GLU A 94 -22.93 -6.64 -0.85
N MET A 95 -21.61 -6.49 -0.62
CA MET A 95 -21.04 -6.38 0.73
C MET A 95 -21.36 -5.06 1.42
N GLY A 96 -21.89 -4.08 0.69
CA GLY A 96 -22.29 -2.78 1.26
C GLY A 96 -21.13 -1.77 1.37
N PHE A 97 -20.07 -1.92 0.59
CA PHE A 97 -18.93 -0.98 0.60
C PHE A 97 -19.40 0.47 0.49
N LYS A 98 -18.80 1.33 1.30
CA LYS A 98 -18.95 2.79 1.26
C LYS A 98 -17.81 3.45 0.50
N THR A 99 -16.65 2.79 0.47
CA THR A 99 -15.49 3.21 -0.29
C THR A 99 -14.78 2.01 -0.89
N PHE A 100 -14.11 2.23 -2.02
CA PHE A 100 -13.18 1.27 -2.60
C PHE A 100 -11.88 1.98 -2.93
N ARG A 101 -10.79 1.52 -2.31
CA ARG A 101 -9.46 2.00 -2.63
C ARG A 101 -8.89 1.20 -3.78
N LEU A 102 -8.46 1.90 -4.82
CA LEU A 102 -7.76 1.33 -5.97
C LEU A 102 -6.59 2.21 -6.36
N SER A 103 -5.62 1.65 -7.06
CA SER A 103 -4.56 2.44 -7.69
C SER A 103 -4.78 2.59 -9.19
N LEU A 104 -4.26 3.66 -9.76
CA LEU A 104 -4.12 3.81 -11.20
C LEU A 104 -2.77 3.22 -11.62
N ASN A 105 -2.75 2.48 -12.72
CA ASN A 105 -1.50 2.08 -13.33
C ASN A 105 -0.97 3.24 -14.18
N TRP A 106 0.10 3.89 -13.72
CA TRP A 106 0.69 5.03 -14.42
C TRP A 106 1.06 4.68 -15.87
N ALA A 107 1.66 3.49 -16.11
CA ALA A 107 2.03 3.04 -17.44
C ALA A 107 0.83 2.70 -18.35
N ARG A 108 -0.38 2.58 -17.81
CA ARG A 108 -1.61 2.47 -18.63
C ARG A 108 -2.03 3.81 -19.20
N ILE A 109 -1.74 4.89 -18.49
CA ILE A 109 -2.13 6.27 -18.88
C ILE A 109 -0.98 6.98 -19.61
N PHE A 110 0.26 6.81 -19.16
CA PHE A 110 1.47 7.27 -19.81
C PHE A 110 2.42 6.10 -20.00
N PRO A 111 2.37 5.40 -21.15
CA PRO A 111 3.05 4.12 -21.37
C PRO A 111 4.56 4.12 -21.11
N ASN A 112 5.23 5.22 -21.38
CA ASN A 112 6.65 5.40 -21.11
C ASN A 112 6.92 6.24 -19.84
N GLY A 113 5.90 6.85 -19.27
CA GLY A 113 6.00 7.76 -18.12
C GLY A 113 6.44 9.17 -18.49
N ASP A 114 7.31 9.33 -19.49
CA ASP A 114 7.79 10.63 -20.02
C ASP A 114 7.07 11.07 -21.31
N ASP A 115 5.96 10.42 -21.65
CA ASP A 115 5.11 10.80 -22.76
C ASP A 115 4.52 12.19 -22.57
N LYS A 116 4.34 12.93 -23.67
CA LYS A 116 3.71 14.26 -23.64
C LYS A 116 2.19 14.18 -23.54
N GLU A 117 1.59 13.22 -24.23
CA GLU A 117 0.15 12.99 -24.29
C GLU A 117 -0.22 11.67 -23.62
N PRO A 118 -1.36 11.63 -22.93
CA PRO A 118 -1.84 10.41 -22.30
C PRO A 118 -2.40 9.43 -23.32
N ASN A 119 -2.38 8.16 -22.97
CA ASN A 119 -3.11 7.11 -23.64
C ASN A 119 -4.60 7.19 -23.28
N GLU A 120 -5.42 7.63 -24.22
CA GLU A 120 -6.86 7.85 -24.02
C GLU A 120 -7.59 6.57 -23.59
N LYS A 121 -7.22 5.39 -24.12
CA LYS A 121 -7.83 4.11 -23.73
C LYS A 121 -7.58 3.78 -22.27
N GLY A 122 -6.42 4.14 -21.73
CA GLY A 122 -6.13 4.01 -20.30
C GLY A 122 -7.01 4.91 -19.45
N LEU A 123 -7.21 6.15 -19.86
CA LEU A 123 -8.12 7.08 -19.19
C LEU A 123 -9.58 6.58 -19.25
N GLU A 124 -10.05 6.10 -20.40
CA GLU A 124 -11.40 5.55 -20.58
C GLU A 124 -11.66 4.31 -19.71
N PHE A 125 -10.65 3.47 -19.50
CA PHE A 125 -10.77 2.32 -18.61
C PHE A 125 -11.14 2.76 -17.20
N TYR A 126 -10.40 3.71 -16.62
CA TYR A 126 -10.68 4.21 -15.27
C TYR A 126 -11.96 5.04 -15.21
N ASP A 127 -12.35 5.75 -16.28
CA ASP A 127 -13.69 6.36 -16.35
C ASP A 127 -14.79 5.32 -16.11
N LYS A 128 -14.70 4.17 -16.81
CA LYS A 128 -15.68 3.08 -16.67
C LYS A 128 -15.68 2.45 -15.27
N VAL A 129 -14.50 2.32 -14.66
CA VAL A 129 -14.38 1.80 -13.29
C VAL A 129 -15.03 2.75 -12.29
N PHE A 130 -14.74 4.06 -12.38
CA PHE A 130 -15.34 5.05 -11.49
C PHE A 130 -16.84 5.17 -11.68
N ASP A 131 -17.34 5.16 -12.93
CA ASP A 131 -18.76 5.21 -13.22
C ASP A 131 -19.49 3.99 -12.63
N GLU A 132 -18.88 2.81 -12.68
CA GLU A 132 -19.46 1.61 -12.07
C GLU A 132 -19.46 1.68 -10.53
N LEU A 133 -18.42 2.23 -9.88
CA LEU A 133 -18.41 2.47 -8.43
C LEU A 133 -19.49 3.44 -8.01
N LEU A 134 -19.58 4.58 -8.69
CA LEU A 134 -20.55 5.65 -8.37
C LEU A 134 -22.00 5.21 -8.59
N LYS A 135 -22.25 4.30 -9.51
CA LYS A 135 -23.58 3.68 -9.73
C LYS A 135 -24.09 2.99 -8.47
N TYR A 136 -23.21 2.51 -7.59
CA TYR A 136 -23.52 1.85 -6.34
C TYR A 136 -23.27 2.74 -5.10
N ASP A 137 -23.07 4.03 -5.28
CA ASP A 137 -22.71 4.97 -4.22
C ASP A 137 -21.44 4.57 -3.44
N ILE A 138 -20.47 3.94 -4.13
CA ILE A 138 -19.17 3.59 -3.57
C ILE A 138 -18.20 4.72 -3.89
N GLU A 139 -17.68 5.40 -2.85
CA GLU A 139 -16.71 6.49 -2.98
C GLU A 139 -15.34 5.95 -3.42
N PRO A 140 -14.77 6.40 -4.54
CA PRO A 140 -13.41 6.03 -4.91
C PRO A 140 -12.37 6.70 -4.00
N LEU A 141 -11.42 5.91 -3.49
CA LEU A 141 -10.17 6.38 -2.87
C LEU A 141 -9.02 5.96 -3.77
N VAL A 142 -8.36 6.91 -4.42
CA VAL A 142 -7.44 6.62 -5.52
C VAL A 142 -5.99 6.86 -5.14
N THR A 143 -5.16 5.83 -5.29
CA THR A 143 -3.71 5.92 -5.17
C THR A 143 -3.08 6.16 -6.54
N LEU A 144 -2.29 7.22 -6.68
CA LEU A 144 -1.65 7.59 -7.95
C LEU A 144 -0.51 6.64 -8.34
N SER A 145 0.29 6.19 -7.37
CA SER A 145 1.41 5.28 -7.61
C SER A 145 1.46 4.19 -6.54
N HIS A 146 1.35 2.92 -6.98
CA HIS A 146 1.36 1.74 -6.11
C HIS A 146 2.31 0.68 -6.64
N TYR A 147 3.63 0.94 -6.48
CA TYR A 147 4.71 0.02 -6.90
C TYR A 147 4.75 -0.29 -8.40
N GLU A 148 4.37 0.68 -9.22
CA GLU A 148 4.21 0.52 -10.67
C GLU A 148 4.86 1.68 -11.44
N THR A 149 6.14 1.94 -11.17
CA THR A 149 6.86 2.93 -11.96
C THR A 149 6.93 2.47 -13.43
N PRO A 150 6.57 3.31 -14.42
CA PRO A 150 6.76 2.97 -15.83
C PRO A 150 8.20 2.52 -16.10
N LEU A 151 8.36 1.33 -16.70
CA LEU A 151 9.67 0.69 -16.84
C LEU A 151 10.69 1.54 -17.62
N ASN A 152 10.21 2.31 -18.61
CA ASN A 152 11.06 3.23 -19.34
C ASN A 152 11.71 4.29 -18.43
N LEU A 153 11.01 4.73 -17.37
CA LEU A 153 11.61 5.66 -16.41
C LEU A 153 12.75 5.01 -15.62
N THR A 154 12.62 3.74 -15.26
CA THR A 154 13.73 2.98 -14.64
C THR A 154 14.93 2.87 -15.57
N LEU A 155 14.72 2.45 -16.82
CA LEU A 155 15.79 2.20 -17.76
C LEU A 155 16.50 3.49 -18.25
N LYS A 156 15.76 4.58 -18.41
CA LYS A 156 16.26 5.82 -18.97
C LYS A 156 16.74 6.83 -17.94
N TYR A 157 16.13 6.83 -16.76
CA TYR A 157 16.33 7.84 -15.72
C TYR A 157 16.74 7.24 -14.37
N ASN A 158 16.85 5.93 -14.26
CA ASN A 158 16.96 5.22 -12.99
C ASN A 158 15.80 5.55 -12.02
N GLY A 159 14.56 5.60 -12.55
CA GLY A 159 13.36 5.84 -11.79
C GLY A 159 13.42 7.15 -11.01
N TRP A 160 12.95 7.11 -9.76
CA TRP A 160 12.89 8.28 -8.87
C TRP A 160 14.25 8.83 -8.42
N ALA A 161 15.37 8.17 -8.77
CA ALA A 161 16.70 8.74 -8.55
C ALA A 161 16.93 10.01 -9.38
N ASP A 162 16.27 10.14 -10.51
CA ASP A 162 16.36 11.32 -11.37
C ASP A 162 15.25 12.34 -11.07
N ARG A 163 15.65 13.56 -10.74
CA ARG A 163 14.73 14.64 -10.41
C ARG A 163 13.70 14.96 -11.50
N ARG A 164 14.00 14.70 -12.76
CA ARG A 164 13.07 14.93 -13.88
C ARG A 164 11.77 14.15 -13.74
N VAL A 165 11.79 13.04 -13.02
CA VAL A 165 10.60 12.20 -12.76
C VAL A 165 9.53 12.97 -11.97
N ILE A 166 9.90 13.98 -11.18
CA ILE A 166 8.94 14.89 -10.53
C ILE A 166 8.02 15.54 -11.58
N GLY A 167 8.60 16.05 -12.67
CA GLY A 167 7.82 16.69 -13.75
C GLY A 167 6.92 15.71 -14.49
N PHE A 168 7.39 14.48 -14.73
CA PHE A 168 6.57 13.44 -15.38
C PHE A 168 5.41 13.01 -14.50
N PHE A 169 5.66 12.83 -13.20
CA PHE A 169 4.61 12.48 -12.23
C PHE A 169 3.57 13.59 -12.08
N THR A 170 3.98 14.84 -12.00
CA THR A 170 3.05 15.96 -11.87
C THR A 170 2.20 16.15 -13.14
N ASN A 171 2.75 15.92 -14.34
CA ASN A 171 1.96 15.87 -15.58
C ASN A 171 0.91 14.75 -15.55
N TYR A 172 1.29 13.56 -15.10
CA TYR A 172 0.37 12.46 -14.90
C TYR A 172 -0.72 12.80 -13.87
N ALA A 173 -0.35 13.32 -12.70
CA ALA A 173 -1.28 13.73 -11.66
C ALA A 173 -2.27 14.80 -12.13
N GLU A 174 -1.79 15.84 -12.81
CA GLU A 174 -2.63 16.90 -13.37
C GLU A 174 -3.64 16.34 -14.38
N THR A 175 -3.20 15.44 -15.24
CA THR A 175 -4.05 14.78 -16.26
C THR A 175 -5.20 14.03 -15.60
N VAL A 176 -4.92 13.19 -14.61
CA VAL A 176 -5.95 12.39 -13.96
C VAL A 176 -6.87 13.23 -13.06
N PHE A 177 -6.35 14.27 -12.41
CA PHE A 177 -7.18 15.20 -11.63
C PHE A 177 -8.16 15.94 -12.53
N LYS A 178 -7.72 16.45 -13.68
CA LYS A 178 -8.60 17.10 -14.66
C LYS A 178 -9.66 16.15 -15.20
N ARG A 179 -9.26 14.90 -15.51
CA ARG A 179 -10.17 13.89 -16.06
C ARG A 179 -11.24 13.48 -15.06
N TYR A 180 -10.85 13.21 -13.81
CA TYR A 180 -11.71 12.57 -12.81
C TYR A 180 -12.23 13.54 -11.72
N LYS A 181 -12.08 14.84 -11.89
CA LYS A 181 -12.46 15.88 -10.90
C LYS A 181 -13.92 15.81 -10.38
N ASN A 182 -14.82 15.23 -11.18
CA ASN A 182 -16.24 15.09 -10.82
C ASN A 182 -16.55 13.67 -10.28
N LYS A 183 -15.58 12.79 -10.18
CA LYS A 183 -15.76 11.37 -9.82
C LYS A 183 -14.98 10.95 -8.59
N VAL A 184 -13.86 11.60 -8.31
CA VAL A 184 -12.93 11.21 -7.24
C VAL A 184 -12.63 12.40 -6.33
N LYS A 185 -12.85 12.22 -5.04
CA LYS A 185 -12.59 13.22 -4.00
C LYS A 185 -11.34 12.90 -3.18
N TYR A 186 -11.09 11.62 -2.91
CA TYR A 186 -10.02 11.14 -2.03
C TYR A 186 -8.84 10.60 -2.83
N TRP A 187 -7.64 11.10 -2.54
CA TRP A 187 -6.41 10.77 -3.26
C TRP A 187 -5.27 10.43 -2.31
N LEU A 188 -4.46 9.45 -2.70
CA LEU A 188 -3.17 9.13 -2.11
C LEU A 188 -2.11 9.26 -3.19
N THR A 189 -0.97 9.87 -2.89
CA THR A 189 0.07 10.10 -3.91
C THR A 189 0.91 8.85 -4.15
N PHE A 190 1.49 8.29 -3.09
CA PHE A 190 2.32 7.09 -3.14
C PHE A 190 1.86 6.08 -2.12
N ASN A 191 1.73 4.82 -2.53
CA ASN A 191 1.55 3.72 -1.61
C ASN A 191 2.83 3.49 -0.82
N GLU A 192 2.71 3.38 0.51
CA GLU A 192 3.80 3.01 1.42
C GLU A 192 5.14 3.67 1.04
N ILE A 193 5.15 4.99 0.96
CA ILE A 193 6.30 5.78 0.46
C ILE A 193 7.62 5.40 1.15
N ASN A 194 7.58 4.94 2.40
CA ASN A 194 8.76 4.51 3.15
C ASN A 194 9.41 3.22 2.60
N VAL A 195 8.70 2.45 1.78
CA VAL A 195 9.26 1.23 1.15
C VAL A 195 10.43 1.56 0.24
N ILE A 196 10.52 2.78 -0.29
CA ILE A 196 11.69 3.20 -1.10
C ILE A 196 13.03 3.07 -0.35
N SER A 197 13.03 3.18 0.97
CA SER A 197 14.23 2.98 1.80
C SER A 197 14.56 1.52 2.10
N LEU A 198 13.63 0.60 1.80
CA LEU A 198 13.77 -0.84 2.03
C LEU A 198 14.00 -1.61 0.74
N SER A 199 13.29 -1.23 -0.31
CA SER A 199 13.35 -1.78 -1.66
C SER A 199 13.16 -0.63 -2.65
N ALA A 200 14.26 -0.04 -3.10
CA ALA A 200 14.24 1.13 -3.95
C ALA A 200 13.65 0.85 -5.34
N TYR A 201 13.80 -0.39 -5.83
CA TYR A 201 13.17 -0.82 -7.08
C TYR A 201 11.66 -0.88 -6.95
N THR A 202 11.15 -1.54 -5.93
CA THR A 202 9.70 -1.62 -5.67
C THR A 202 9.09 -0.25 -5.39
N GLY A 203 9.71 0.53 -4.50
CA GLY A 203 9.20 1.84 -4.08
C GLY A 203 9.36 2.96 -5.10
N GLY A 204 10.32 2.84 -6.04
CA GLY A 204 10.64 3.97 -6.93
C GLY A 204 11.25 3.60 -8.29
N GLY A 205 11.32 2.33 -8.65
CA GLY A 205 11.96 1.90 -9.90
C GLY A 205 13.46 2.25 -9.96
N VAL A 206 14.12 2.29 -8.80
CA VAL A 206 15.54 2.68 -8.68
C VAL A 206 16.41 1.44 -8.63
N LEU A 207 17.38 1.37 -9.53
CA LEU A 207 18.42 0.34 -9.55
C LEU A 207 19.62 0.81 -8.72
N LEU A 208 20.04 0.01 -7.76
CA LEU A 208 21.09 0.38 -6.80
C LEU A 208 22.48 -0.19 -7.15
N GLU A 209 22.59 -0.97 -8.23
CA GLU A 209 23.79 -1.75 -8.57
C GLU A 209 25.06 -0.88 -8.73
N ASP A 210 24.90 0.30 -9.32
CA ASP A 210 26.02 1.23 -9.56
C ASP A 210 26.10 2.36 -8.50
N ALA A 211 25.29 2.29 -7.44
CA ALA A 211 25.26 3.34 -6.43
C ALA A 211 26.47 3.24 -5.49
N LYS A 212 27.19 4.35 -5.30
CA LYS A 212 28.26 4.43 -4.30
C LYS A 212 27.76 4.27 -2.88
N ASN A 213 26.64 4.90 -2.57
CA ASN A 213 25.89 4.75 -1.33
C ASN A 213 24.44 4.43 -1.69
N PRO A 214 24.03 3.14 -1.68
CA PRO A 214 22.66 2.73 -2.02
C PRO A 214 21.60 3.38 -1.13
N LEU A 215 21.90 3.57 0.15
CA LEU A 215 20.98 4.16 1.10
C LEU A 215 20.76 5.66 0.82
N GLU A 216 21.84 6.40 0.51
CA GLU A 216 21.74 7.81 0.09
C GLU A 216 20.87 7.95 -1.17
N LEU A 217 21.07 7.08 -2.17
CA LEU A 217 20.30 7.12 -3.41
C LEU A 217 18.81 6.84 -3.16
N SER A 218 18.49 5.90 -2.27
CA SER A 218 17.11 5.58 -1.87
C SER A 218 16.45 6.77 -1.17
N TYR A 219 17.13 7.43 -0.25
CA TYR A 219 16.58 8.62 0.42
C TYR A 219 16.52 9.84 -0.49
N GLN A 220 17.46 9.99 -1.44
CA GLN A 220 17.37 11.04 -2.47
C GLN A 220 16.15 10.83 -3.37
N ALA A 221 15.89 9.59 -3.79
CA ALA A 221 14.68 9.23 -4.54
C ALA A 221 13.41 9.49 -3.72
N GLY A 222 13.42 9.19 -2.44
CA GLY A 222 12.36 9.53 -1.48
C GLY A 222 12.12 11.04 -1.40
N HIS A 223 13.19 11.86 -1.41
CA HIS A 223 13.07 13.32 -1.47
C HIS A 223 12.34 13.78 -2.73
N HIS A 224 12.66 13.22 -3.88
CA HIS A 224 11.96 13.54 -5.13
C HIS A 224 10.47 13.16 -5.07
N GLN A 225 10.14 12.02 -4.43
CA GLN A 225 8.75 11.65 -4.20
C GLN A 225 8.04 12.61 -3.24
N PHE A 226 8.70 13.11 -2.18
CA PHE A 226 8.12 14.14 -1.31
C PHE A 226 7.75 15.41 -2.07
N VAL A 227 8.67 15.92 -2.89
CA VAL A 227 8.42 17.11 -3.71
C VAL A 227 7.29 16.86 -4.70
N ALA A 228 7.29 15.72 -5.37
CA ALA A 228 6.23 15.34 -6.31
C ALA A 228 4.86 15.20 -5.59
N SER A 229 4.84 14.63 -4.40
CA SER A 229 3.63 14.52 -3.58
C SER A 229 3.06 15.87 -3.17
N ALA A 230 3.90 16.80 -2.75
CA ALA A 230 3.49 18.15 -2.38
C ALA A 230 2.93 18.92 -3.61
N LEU A 231 3.58 18.80 -4.76
CA LEU A 231 3.09 19.39 -6.02
C LEU A 231 1.78 18.77 -6.48
N ALA A 232 1.61 17.45 -6.35
CA ALA A 232 0.36 16.78 -6.67
C ALA A 232 -0.76 17.20 -5.70
N THR A 233 -0.46 17.38 -4.42
CA THR A 233 -1.41 17.88 -3.42
C THR A 233 -1.88 19.30 -3.78
N LYS A 234 -0.95 20.19 -4.15
CA LYS A 234 -1.28 21.51 -4.69
C LYS A 234 -2.24 21.42 -5.87
N LEU A 235 -1.88 20.62 -6.88
CA LEU A 235 -2.69 20.47 -8.10
C LEU A 235 -4.08 19.91 -7.80
N ALA A 236 -4.18 18.93 -6.90
CA ALA A 236 -5.48 18.38 -6.50
C ALA A 236 -6.39 19.46 -5.90
N HIS A 237 -5.88 20.28 -4.95
CA HIS A 237 -6.65 21.35 -4.32
C HIS A 237 -7.05 22.45 -5.33
N GLU A 238 -6.19 22.78 -6.30
CA GLU A 238 -6.48 23.79 -7.33
C GLU A 238 -7.50 23.29 -8.36
N ILE A 239 -7.40 22.03 -8.79
CA ILE A 239 -8.24 21.44 -9.85
C ILE A 239 -9.56 20.91 -9.31
N ILE A 240 -9.55 20.36 -8.10
CA ILE A 240 -10.69 19.70 -7.46
C ILE A 240 -10.94 20.38 -6.09
N PRO A 241 -11.63 21.52 -6.04
CA PRO A 241 -11.95 22.18 -4.78
C PRO A 241 -12.68 21.23 -3.82
N GLY A 242 -12.15 21.06 -2.60
CA GLY A 242 -12.68 20.14 -1.59
C GLY A 242 -12.17 18.71 -1.70
N SER A 243 -11.23 18.42 -2.61
CA SER A 243 -10.50 17.15 -2.59
C SER A 243 -9.73 16.97 -1.29
N GLN A 244 -9.52 15.71 -0.92
CA GLN A 244 -8.74 15.31 0.25
C GLN A 244 -7.56 14.47 -0.21
N VAL A 245 -6.35 14.91 0.13
CA VAL A 245 -5.12 14.21 -0.23
C VAL A 245 -4.44 13.69 1.03
N GLY A 246 -4.20 12.38 1.10
CA GLY A 246 -3.51 11.73 2.21
C GLY A 246 -2.10 11.27 1.84
N CYS A 247 -1.26 11.12 2.84
CA CYS A 247 -0.06 10.29 2.74
C CYS A 247 -0.41 8.83 3.02
N MET A 248 0.46 7.91 2.63
CA MET A 248 0.29 6.50 2.94
C MET A 248 1.61 5.87 3.39
N LEU A 249 1.60 5.35 4.60
CA LEU A 249 2.76 4.78 5.30
C LEU A 249 2.58 3.28 5.50
N ALA A 250 3.61 2.47 5.21
CA ALA A 250 3.72 1.13 5.80
C ALA A 250 4.09 1.30 7.27
N ARG A 251 3.11 1.18 8.17
CA ARG A 251 3.37 1.39 9.60
C ARG A 251 4.02 0.17 10.22
N MET A 252 5.30 0.29 10.50
CA MET A 252 6.12 -0.69 11.19
C MET A 252 6.16 -0.36 12.68
N ALA A 253 5.09 -0.69 13.39
CA ALA A 253 4.95 -0.43 14.82
C ALA A 253 5.96 -1.30 15.60
N THR A 254 7.02 -0.69 16.14
CA THR A 254 8.14 -1.41 16.75
C THR A 254 8.14 -1.23 18.26
N TYR A 255 8.01 -2.34 18.99
CA TYR A 255 8.17 -2.40 20.44
C TYR A 255 9.63 -2.63 20.84
N PRO A 256 10.06 -2.19 22.03
CA PRO A 256 11.28 -2.73 22.63
C PRO A 256 11.07 -4.23 22.99
N ALA A 257 12.07 -5.08 22.71
CA ALA A 257 12.00 -6.49 23.06
C ALA A 257 11.95 -6.71 24.56
N THR A 258 12.60 -5.82 25.33
CA THR A 258 12.60 -5.83 26.79
C THR A 258 12.48 -4.40 27.34
N ASN A 259 12.38 -4.27 28.67
CA ASN A 259 12.47 -2.97 29.34
C ASN A 259 13.92 -2.48 29.54
N ASN A 260 14.93 -3.12 28.93
CA ASN A 260 16.27 -2.60 28.88
C ASN A 260 16.27 -1.23 28.18
N PRO A 261 16.84 -0.17 28.78
CA PRO A 261 16.91 1.15 28.14
C PRO A 261 17.52 1.16 26.72
N ASP A 262 18.46 0.26 26.42
CA ASP A 262 19.04 0.14 25.08
C ASP A 262 18.03 -0.41 24.05
N ASP A 263 17.20 -1.36 24.45
CA ASP A 263 16.09 -1.86 23.59
C ASP A 263 15.04 -0.78 23.37
N ILE A 264 14.72 0.01 24.40
CA ILE A 264 13.77 1.12 24.31
C ILE A 264 14.28 2.19 23.33
N LEU A 265 15.54 2.57 23.44
CA LEU A 265 16.16 3.54 22.51
C LEU A 265 16.23 2.99 21.09
N LYS A 266 16.52 1.70 20.92
CA LYS A 266 16.53 1.04 19.61
C LYS A 266 15.15 1.07 18.96
N ALA A 267 14.11 0.70 19.70
CA ALA A 267 12.73 0.73 19.21
C ALA A 267 12.27 2.16 18.87
N GLN A 268 12.62 3.15 19.70
CA GLN A 268 12.34 4.55 19.40
C GLN A 268 12.99 5.00 18.11
N TYR A 269 14.24 4.64 17.89
CA TYR A 269 15.01 4.99 16.70
C TYR A 269 14.39 4.38 15.42
N GLU A 270 13.99 3.11 15.47
CA GLU A 270 13.31 2.45 14.35
C GLU A 270 11.94 3.07 14.06
N ASN A 271 11.15 3.40 15.10
CA ASN A 271 9.89 4.12 14.91
C ASN A 271 10.11 5.51 14.29
N GLN A 272 11.15 6.24 14.69
CA GLN A 272 11.48 7.55 14.12
C GLN A 272 11.81 7.45 12.62
N GLN A 273 12.62 6.47 12.21
CA GLN A 273 12.94 6.25 10.81
C GLN A 273 11.68 5.91 9.98
N ASN A 274 10.78 5.11 10.53
CA ASN A 274 9.51 4.79 9.89
C ASN A 274 8.62 6.04 9.77
N LEU A 275 8.45 6.81 10.84
CA LEU A 275 7.60 8.00 10.91
C LEU A 275 8.17 9.21 10.16
N PHE A 276 9.47 9.21 9.83
CA PHE A 276 10.10 10.27 9.03
C PHE A 276 9.29 10.62 7.79
N PHE A 277 8.84 9.63 7.05
CA PHE A 277 8.10 9.83 5.80
C PHE A 277 6.76 10.52 6.02
N THR A 278 6.05 10.15 7.08
CA THR A 278 4.78 10.80 7.44
C THR A 278 5.01 12.20 8.02
N ASP A 279 6.07 12.40 8.82
CA ASP A 279 6.43 13.73 9.33
C ASP A 279 6.65 14.73 8.20
N VAL A 280 7.36 14.34 7.14
CA VAL A 280 7.58 15.24 5.99
C VAL A 280 6.27 15.57 5.29
N HIS A 281 5.39 14.60 5.07
CA HIS A 281 4.09 14.83 4.45
C HIS A 281 3.15 15.71 5.29
N ALA A 282 3.13 15.47 6.61
CA ALA A 282 2.18 16.13 7.50
C ALA A 282 2.67 17.51 8.00
N ARG A 283 4.00 17.68 8.14
CA ARG A 283 4.61 18.91 8.69
C ARG A 283 5.31 19.76 7.63
N GLY A 284 5.61 19.18 6.47
CA GLY A 284 6.27 19.85 5.36
C GLY A 284 7.73 20.20 5.64
N GLU A 285 8.37 19.47 6.55
CA GLU A 285 9.77 19.69 6.90
C GLU A 285 10.44 18.40 7.40
N TYR A 286 11.77 18.35 7.25
CA TYR A 286 12.57 17.23 7.73
C TYR A 286 12.74 17.33 9.25
N PRO A 287 12.39 16.28 10.02
CA PRO A 287 12.54 16.27 11.45
C PRO A 287 14.02 16.17 11.86
N SER A 288 14.42 16.94 12.87
CA SER A 288 15.83 17.02 13.33
C SER A 288 16.39 15.69 13.85
N TYR A 289 15.55 14.75 14.28
CA TYR A 289 16.00 13.44 14.75
C TYR A 289 16.63 12.58 13.63
N MET A 290 16.37 12.90 12.36
CA MET A 290 17.01 12.22 11.22
C MET A 290 18.43 12.72 10.94
N ASN A 291 18.85 13.87 11.46
CA ASN A 291 20.18 14.41 11.18
C ASN A 291 21.31 13.45 11.58
N ARG A 292 21.18 12.83 12.74
CA ARG A 292 22.15 11.82 13.21
C ARG A 292 22.17 10.60 12.28
N PHE A 293 21.02 10.07 11.89
CA PHE A 293 20.91 8.94 10.98
C PHE A 293 21.58 9.26 9.63
N PHE A 294 21.30 10.41 9.05
CA PHE A 294 21.91 10.84 7.80
C PHE A 294 23.43 10.99 7.92
N GLN A 295 23.90 11.58 8.99
CA GLN A 295 25.34 11.75 9.23
C GLN A 295 26.05 10.40 9.43
N GLU A 296 25.52 9.49 10.22
CA GLU A 296 26.11 8.18 10.52
C GLU A 296 26.13 7.24 9.29
N ASN A 297 25.29 7.50 8.29
CA ASN A 297 25.17 6.70 7.07
C ASN A 297 25.70 7.43 5.81
N ASP A 298 26.40 8.55 5.98
CA ASP A 298 26.93 9.37 4.88
C ASP A 298 25.86 9.74 3.82
N ILE A 299 24.65 10.07 4.30
CA ILE A 299 23.51 10.47 3.45
C ILE A 299 23.47 11.99 3.35
N ASN A 300 23.66 12.52 2.15
CA ASN A 300 23.56 13.93 1.86
C ASN A 300 22.44 14.20 0.83
N ILE A 301 21.26 14.60 1.30
CA ILE A 301 20.12 14.88 0.43
C ILE A 301 20.33 16.20 -0.30
N VAL A 302 20.40 16.14 -1.61
CA VAL A 302 20.46 17.31 -2.48
C VAL A 302 19.06 17.88 -2.65
N LYS A 303 18.85 19.09 -2.14
CA LYS A 303 17.62 19.87 -2.32
C LYS A 303 17.86 21.00 -3.31
N GLU A 304 16.88 21.29 -4.16
CA GLU A 304 16.90 22.49 -4.98
C GLU A 304 16.22 23.67 -4.27
N VAL A 305 16.51 24.87 -4.74
CA VAL A 305 15.86 26.09 -4.25
C VAL A 305 14.35 25.97 -4.47
N GLY A 306 13.58 26.16 -3.40
CA GLY A 306 12.13 26.06 -3.42
C GLY A 306 11.57 24.72 -2.92
N ASP A 307 12.38 23.69 -2.73
CA ASP A 307 11.88 22.38 -2.27
C ASP A 307 11.25 22.47 -0.86
N ASP A 308 11.94 23.10 0.07
CA ASP A 308 11.44 23.22 1.44
C ASP A 308 10.17 24.08 1.50
N GLU A 309 10.08 25.13 0.70
CA GLU A 309 8.88 25.95 0.59
C GLU A 309 7.69 25.18 -0.01
N ILE A 310 7.92 24.36 -1.02
CA ILE A 310 6.89 23.51 -1.65
C ILE A 310 6.38 22.49 -0.62
N LEU A 311 7.28 21.81 0.08
CA LEU A 311 6.91 20.84 1.11
C LEU A 311 6.07 21.50 2.22
N LYS A 312 6.50 22.69 2.70
CA LYS A 312 5.82 23.40 3.79
C LYS A 312 4.44 23.93 3.38
N ALA A 313 4.28 24.35 2.13
CA ALA A 313 3.05 24.95 1.64
C ALA A 313 1.95 23.94 1.29
N HIS A 314 2.31 22.68 1.02
CA HIS A 314 1.37 21.69 0.46
C HIS A 314 1.42 20.35 1.21
N THR A 315 1.11 20.41 2.50
CA THR A 315 0.97 19.24 3.38
C THR A 315 -0.34 18.49 3.13
N VAL A 316 -0.42 17.26 3.62
CA VAL A 316 -1.57 16.39 3.43
C VAL A 316 -2.76 16.75 4.33
N ASP A 317 -3.97 16.36 3.93
CA ASP A 317 -5.23 16.63 4.65
C ASP A 317 -5.54 15.56 5.71
N PHE A 318 -5.08 14.33 5.51
CA PHE A 318 -5.26 13.21 6.43
C PHE A 318 -4.07 12.25 6.37
N ILE A 319 -3.92 11.44 7.42
CA ILE A 319 -2.89 10.41 7.50
C ILE A 319 -3.51 9.06 7.18
N SER A 320 -2.94 8.34 6.22
CA SER A 320 -3.32 6.94 5.96
C SER A 320 -2.13 6.02 6.08
N PHE A 321 -2.41 4.76 6.38
CA PHE A 321 -1.37 3.77 6.58
C PHE A 321 -1.88 2.34 6.35
N SER A 322 -0.93 1.44 6.10
CA SER A 322 -1.12 -0.01 6.21
C SER A 322 -0.69 -0.49 7.59
N TYR A 323 -1.43 -1.45 8.13
CA TYR A 323 -1.08 -2.14 9.35
C TYR A 323 -1.37 -3.63 9.22
N TYR A 324 -0.34 -4.45 9.29
CA TYR A 324 -0.47 -5.91 9.22
C TYR A 324 0.06 -6.60 10.46
N MET A 325 1.09 -6.03 11.08
CA MET A 325 1.83 -6.63 12.18
C MET A 325 2.58 -5.57 12.99
N SER A 326 2.99 -5.93 14.19
CA SER A 326 4.00 -5.21 14.96
C SER A 326 5.35 -5.93 14.90
N LEU A 327 6.40 -5.19 15.21
CA LEU A 327 7.78 -5.67 15.28
C LEU A 327 8.31 -5.51 16.70
N SER A 328 9.41 -6.18 17.01
CA SER A 328 10.16 -5.96 18.25
C SER A 328 11.64 -5.76 17.93
N ALA A 329 12.25 -4.77 18.58
CA ALA A 329 13.65 -4.41 18.40
C ALA A 329 14.46 -4.70 19.65
N THR A 330 15.68 -5.25 19.47
CA THR A 330 16.66 -5.43 20.55
C THR A 330 18.01 -4.85 20.15
N ALA A 331 18.71 -4.29 21.11
CA ALA A 331 20.10 -3.88 20.97
C ALA A 331 21.08 -5.08 21.10
N SER A 332 20.60 -6.22 21.61
CA SER A 332 21.41 -7.45 21.73
C SER A 332 21.66 -8.07 20.34
N PRO A 333 22.90 -8.47 20.02
CA PRO A 333 23.19 -9.21 18.80
C PRO A 333 22.66 -10.64 18.79
N GLU A 334 22.31 -11.20 19.95
CA GLU A 334 21.90 -12.59 20.15
C GLU A 334 20.39 -12.81 20.15
N GLY A 335 19.58 -11.78 19.80
CA GLY A 335 18.12 -11.90 19.77
C GLY A 335 17.62 -12.92 18.74
N ASP A 336 16.67 -13.78 19.15
CA ASP A 336 15.98 -14.71 18.23
C ASP A 336 15.18 -13.90 17.19
N ARG A 337 15.68 -13.89 15.96
CA ARG A 337 15.11 -13.15 14.86
C ARG A 337 14.05 -13.98 14.16
N SER A 338 12.80 -13.76 14.52
CA SER A 338 11.68 -14.19 13.69
C SER A 338 11.35 -13.09 12.68
N ALA A 339 11.56 -13.39 11.43
CA ALA A 339 11.19 -12.48 10.38
C ALA A 339 9.83 -12.87 9.82
N GLY A 340 8.92 -11.90 9.68
CA GLY A 340 7.99 -11.95 8.56
C GLY A 340 8.78 -11.91 7.24
N ASN A 341 8.19 -12.33 6.14
CA ASN A 341 8.89 -12.49 4.85
C ASN A 341 9.53 -11.20 4.28
N LEU A 342 9.29 -10.04 4.88
CA LEU A 342 9.79 -8.75 4.38
C LEU A 342 10.59 -7.94 5.40
N MET A 343 10.46 -8.23 6.68
CA MET A 343 11.03 -7.37 7.73
C MET A 343 11.60 -8.20 8.86
N GLY A 344 12.86 -7.94 9.19
CA GLY A 344 13.52 -8.54 10.34
C GLY A 344 12.98 -7.97 11.65
N GLY A 345 13.11 -8.74 12.71
CA GLY A 345 12.76 -8.32 14.06
C GLY A 345 13.00 -9.45 15.04
N VAL A 346 12.83 -9.21 16.32
CA VAL A 346 12.83 -10.22 17.35
C VAL A 346 11.40 -10.72 17.52
N LYS A 347 11.24 -12.03 17.74
CA LYS A 347 9.92 -12.60 18.01
C LYS A 347 9.36 -12.04 19.31
N ASN A 348 8.13 -11.55 19.24
CA ASN A 348 7.35 -11.23 20.42
C ASN A 348 6.66 -12.51 20.93
N GLU A 349 7.08 -13.02 22.10
CA GLU A 349 6.57 -14.27 22.70
C GLU A 349 5.09 -14.22 23.09
N TYR A 350 4.50 -13.03 23.15
CA TYR A 350 3.09 -12.82 23.50
C TYR A 350 2.15 -12.84 22.28
N LEU A 351 2.70 -12.98 21.06
CA LEU A 351 1.93 -12.90 19.83
C LEU A 351 2.04 -14.19 19.01
N GLU A 352 0.92 -14.57 18.43
CA GLU A 352 0.86 -15.61 17.40
C GLU A 352 1.30 -15.04 16.04
N SER A 353 1.66 -15.91 15.12
CA SER A 353 2.06 -15.53 13.77
C SER A 353 1.20 -16.21 12.73
N SER A 354 0.97 -15.54 11.60
CA SER A 354 0.35 -16.12 10.41
C SER A 354 1.26 -17.16 9.73
N ASP A 355 0.74 -17.83 8.70
CA ASP A 355 1.49 -18.81 7.87
C ASP A 355 2.75 -18.20 7.21
N TRP A 356 2.79 -16.88 7.06
CA TRP A 356 3.94 -16.11 6.53
C TRP A 356 4.82 -15.51 7.63
N GLY A 357 4.62 -15.88 8.90
CA GLY A 357 5.41 -15.41 10.03
C GLY A 357 5.09 -13.98 10.50
N TRP A 358 4.00 -13.38 10.03
CA TRP A 358 3.57 -12.06 10.47
C TRP A 358 2.85 -12.14 11.81
N GLN A 359 3.34 -11.41 12.79
CA GLN A 359 2.78 -11.40 14.13
C GLN A 359 1.41 -10.72 14.16
N ILE A 360 0.42 -11.42 14.71
CA ILE A 360 -0.97 -10.93 14.78
C ILE A 360 -1.11 -10.07 16.04
N ASP A 361 -1.23 -8.76 15.87
CA ASP A 361 -1.27 -7.83 17.00
C ASP A 361 -2.38 -6.76 16.86
N PRO A 362 -3.60 -7.06 17.25
CA PRO A 362 -4.69 -6.08 17.23
C PRO A 362 -4.44 -4.87 18.16
N LYS A 363 -3.77 -5.07 19.32
CA LYS A 363 -3.45 -3.96 20.23
C LYS A 363 -2.40 -3.01 19.67
N GLY A 364 -1.50 -3.53 18.85
CA GLY A 364 -0.55 -2.71 18.10
C GLY A 364 -1.24 -1.75 17.13
N LEU A 365 -2.39 -2.14 16.57
CA LEU A 365 -3.21 -1.23 15.77
C LEU A 365 -3.77 -0.08 16.62
N ARG A 366 -4.34 -0.35 17.81
CA ARG A 366 -4.81 0.70 18.72
C ARG A 366 -3.67 1.61 19.15
N TRP A 367 -2.51 1.05 19.50
CA TRP A 367 -1.33 1.86 19.81
C TRP A 367 -0.92 2.75 18.64
N THR A 368 -0.85 2.19 17.43
CA THR A 368 -0.55 2.94 16.20
C THR A 368 -1.52 4.10 15.97
N LEU A 369 -2.82 3.86 16.12
CA LEU A 369 -3.85 4.89 15.96
C LEU A 369 -3.67 6.02 16.97
N ASN A 370 -3.43 5.71 18.24
CA ASN A 370 -3.16 6.70 19.29
C ASN A 370 -1.85 7.46 19.03
N ASP A 371 -0.78 6.77 18.63
CA ASP A 371 0.52 7.35 18.33
C ASP A 371 0.42 8.38 17.19
N LEU A 372 -0.17 7.96 16.05
CA LEU A 372 -0.32 8.84 14.90
C LEU A 372 -1.25 10.02 15.18
N TYR A 373 -2.38 9.79 15.86
CA TYR A 373 -3.31 10.89 16.15
C TYR A 373 -2.72 11.90 17.12
N SER A 374 -2.07 11.45 18.21
CA SER A 374 -1.40 12.36 19.14
C SER A 374 -0.24 13.14 18.53
N ARG A 375 0.37 12.58 17.47
CA ARG A 375 1.51 13.20 16.77
C ARG A 375 1.08 14.28 15.77
N TYR A 376 -0.03 14.09 15.07
CA TYR A 376 -0.42 14.94 13.95
C TYR A 376 -1.74 15.69 14.13
N GLU A 377 -2.65 15.20 14.97
CA GLU A 377 -4.02 15.74 15.16
C GLU A 377 -4.78 15.92 13.83
N LEU A 378 -4.50 15.06 12.85
CA LEU A 378 -5.19 14.97 11.57
C LEU A 378 -6.08 13.72 11.54
N PRO A 379 -7.17 13.72 10.76
CA PRO A 379 -7.97 12.51 10.55
C PRO A 379 -7.11 11.33 10.11
N LEU A 380 -7.41 10.13 10.61
CA LEU A 380 -6.70 8.90 10.26
C LEU A 380 -7.56 8.00 9.39
N PHE A 381 -6.94 7.30 8.45
CA PHE A 381 -7.58 6.30 7.61
C PHE A 381 -6.72 5.03 7.55
N ILE A 382 -7.24 3.91 8.00
CA ILE A 382 -6.58 2.61 7.80
C ILE A 382 -6.92 2.16 6.38
N VAL A 383 -5.97 2.28 5.45
CA VAL A 383 -6.22 1.97 4.04
C VAL A 383 -5.77 0.57 3.62
N GLU A 384 -5.05 -0.14 4.51
CA GLU A 384 -4.75 -1.56 4.36
C GLU A 384 -4.63 -2.23 5.72
N ASN A 385 -5.33 -3.35 5.87
CA ASN A 385 -5.19 -4.31 6.95
C ASN A 385 -5.83 -5.64 6.49
N GLY A 386 -5.29 -6.77 6.88
CA GLY A 386 -5.82 -8.07 6.51
C GLY A 386 -4.89 -9.22 6.85
N LEU A 387 -5.40 -10.43 6.70
CA LEU A 387 -4.69 -11.67 6.96
C LEU A 387 -4.49 -12.45 5.65
N GLY A 388 -3.23 -12.63 5.25
CA GLY A 388 -2.88 -13.61 4.22
C GLY A 388 -2.89 -15.01 4.81
N ALA A 389 -3.67 -15.91 4.22
CA ALA A 389 -3.82 -17.28 4.68
C ALA A 389 -4.02 -18.26 3.52
N TYR A 390 -3.73 -19.53 3.75
CA TYR A 390 -4.12 -20.60 2.84
C TYR A 390 -5.61 -20.91 3.03
N ASP A 391 -6.39 -20.74 1.98
CA ASP A 391 -7.80 -21.09 1.98
C ASP A 391 -7.99 -22.48 1.35
N THR A 392 -8.90 -23.25 1.92
CA THR A 392 -9.25 -24.58 1.41
C THR A 392 -10.73 -24.60 1.03
N VAL A 393 -11.01 -25.08 -0.18
CA VAL A 393 -12.39 -25.37 -0.62
C VAL A 393 -12.84 -26.64 0.08
N ALA A 394 -13.87 -26.55 0.92
CA ALA A 394 -14.43 -27.67 1.69
C ALA A 394 -15.28 -28.60 0.78
N GLU A 395 -15.71 -29.76 1.33
CA GLU A 395 -16.53 -30.74 0.60
C GLU A 395 -17.89 -30.18 0.13
N ASP A 396 -18.42 -29.17 0.80
CA ASP A 396 -19.64 -28.45 0.42
C ASP A 396 -19.42 -27.37 -0.66
N GLY A 397 -18.17 -27.24 -1.15
CA GLY A 397 -17.77 -26.26 -2.13
C GLY A 397 -17.57 -24.85 -1.61
N LYS A 398 -17.63 -24.63 -0.30
CA LYS A 398 -17.43 -23.35 0.35
C LYS A 398 -16.04 -23.19 0.94
N ILE A 399 -15.72 -21.96 1.33
CA ILE A 399 -14.51 -21.62 2.07
C ILE A 399 -14.93 -21.07 3.42
N HIS A 400 -14.62 -21.87 4.45
CA HIS A 400 -14.87 -21.54 5.85
C HIS A 400 -13.62 -20.90 6.42
N ASP A 401 -13.59 -19.58 6.45
CA ASP A 401 -12.41 -18.77 6.81
C ASP A 401 -12.59 -18.04 8.15
N ASP A 402 -13.02 -18.77 9.18
CA ASP A 402 -13.21 -18.27 10.55
C ASP A 402 -11.97 -17.60 11.12
N TYR A 403 -10.77 -18.07 10.74
CA TYR A 403 -9.49 -17.46 11.11
C TYR A 403 -9.35 -16.03 10.59
N ARG A 404 -9.90 -15.71 9.40
CA ARG A 404 -9.92 -14.35 8.83
C ARG A 404 -10.93 -13.49 9.57
N ILE A 405 -12.10 -14.03 9.87
CA ILE A 405 -13.14 -13.37 10.66
C ILE A 405 -12.57 -13.02 12.05
N ASP A 406 -11.93 -13.94 12.73
CA ASP A 406 -11.34 -13.74 14.06
C ASP A 406 -10.25 -12.63 14.04
N TYR A 407 -9.36 -12.67 13.03
CA TYR A 407 -8.34 -11.63 12.83
C TYR A 407 -8.97 -10.24 12.69
N LEU A 408 -9.93 -10.10 11.80
CA LEU A 408 -10.57 -8.82 11.49
C LEU A 408 -11.42 -8.33 12.67
N ARG A 409 -12.19 -9.21 13.32
CA ARG A 409 -12.96 -8.90 14.52
C ARG A 409 -12.10 -8.26 15.58
N LYS A 410 -11.00 -8.90 15.94
CA LYS A 410 -10.05 -8.41 16.95
C LYS A 410 -9.45 -7.05 16.61
N HIS A 411 -9.16 -6.81 15.32
CA HIS A 411 -8.65 -5.51 14.87
C HIS A 411 -9.73 -4.43 14.91
N ILE A 412 -10.95 -4.72 14.45
CA ILE A 412 -12.07 -3.78 14.48
C ILE A 412 -12.46 -3.42 15.92
N GLU A 413 -12.43 -4.36 16.86
CA GLU A 413 -12.61 -4.08 18.29
C GLU A 413 -11.58 -3.05 18.79
N GLN A 414 -10.31 -3.17 18.39
CA GLN A 414 -9.27 -2.21 18.78
C GLN A 414 -9.42 -0.84 18.08
N MET A 415 -10.03 -0.77 16.91
CA MET A 415 -10.42 0.48 16.28
C MET A 415 -11.50 1.20 17.11
N LYS A 416 -12.51 0.48 17.61
CA LYS A 416 -13.53 1.03 18.52
C LYS A 416 -12.90 1.57 19.80
N GLU A 417 -11.93 0.87 20.37
CA GLU A 417 -11.18 1.33 21.54
C GLU A 417 -10.38 2.60 21.24
N ALA A 418 -9.73 2.69 20.08
CA ALA A 418 -8.97 3.88 19.68
C ALA A 418 -9.90 5.10 19.49
N ILE A 419 -11.09 4.91 18.92
CA ILE A 419 -12.10 5.97 18.82
C ILE A 419 -12.53 6.43 20.23
N ALA A 420 -12.70 5.49 21.16
CA ALA A 420 -13.01 5.81 22.55
C ALA A 420 -11.85 6.54 23.27
N ASP A 421 -10.61 6.31 22.84
CA ASP A 421 -9.41 7.07 23.31
C ASP A 421 -9.39 8.50 22.73
N GLY A 422 -10.23 8.82 21.75
CA GLY A 422 -10.33 10.16 21.15
C GLY A 422 -9.75 10.29 19.74
N VAL A 423 -9.38 9.19 19.10
CA VAL A 423 -8.85 9.19 17.74
C VAL A 423 -9.94 9.54 16.73
N ASP A 424 -9.67 10.47 15.82
CA ASP A 424 -10.51 10.77 14.66
C ASP A 424 -10.19 9.80 13.52
N LEU A 425 -10.87 8.64 13.53
CA LEU A 425 -10.75 7.61 12.50
C LEU A 425 -11.92 7.72 11.52
N ILE A 426 -11.62 8.01 10.25
CA ILE A 426 -12.63 8.30 9.22
C ILE A 426 -12.98 7.11 8.32
N GLY A 427 -12.12 6.08 8.27
CA GLY A 427 -12.38 4.93 7.41
C GLY A 427 -11.44 3.76 7.64
N TYR A 428 -11.84 2.64 7.04
CA TYR A 428 -11.12 1.37 7.04
C TYR A 428 -11.35 0.64 5.72
N THR A 429 -10.28 0.29 5.03
CA THR A 429 -10.32 -0.59 3.87
C THR A 429 -9.50 -1.85 4.12
N SER A 430 -10.17 -3.01 4.08
CA SER A 430 -9.49 -4.31 4.18
C SER A 430 -8.67 -4.55 2.93
N TRP A 431 -7.42 -5.01 3.11
CA TRP A 431 -6.57 -5.34 1.98
C TRP A 431 -7.07 -6.57 1.23
N GLY A 432 -7.16 -6.44 -0.10
CA GLY A 432 -7.54 -7.51 -0.98
C GLY A 432 -8.93 -8.08 -0.69
N PRO A 433 -10.03 -7.31 -0.84
CA PRO A 433 -11.39 -7.84 -0.60
C PRO A 433 -11.73 -8.99 -1.54
N ILE A 434 -11.05 -9.08 -2.65
CA ILE A 434 -10.98 -10.18 -3.60
C ILE A 434 -9.57 -10.77 -3.58
N ASP A 435 -9.43 -12.09 -3.69
CA ASP A 435 -8.12 -12.72 -3.79
C ASP A 435 -7.33 -12.12 -4.97
N LEU A 436 -6.07 -11.81 -4.72
CA LEU A 436 -5.21 -11.12 -5.65
C LEU A 436 -3.79 -11.68 -5.62
N VAL A 437 -3.00 -11.34 -6.63
CA VAL A 437 -1.58 -11.71 -6.66
C VAL A 437 -0.85 -11.02 -5.51
N SER A 438 -0.17 -11.78 -4.66
CA SER A 438 0.57 -11.23 -3.53
C SER A 438 1.64 -10.25 -3.98
N ALA A 439 1.74 -9.08 -3.31
CA ALA A 439 2.75 -8.07 -3.62
C ALA A 439 4.17 -8.60 -3.42
N SER A 440 4.41 -9.30 -2.29
CA SER A 440 5.74 -9.71 -1.86
C SER A 440 6.23 -11.03 -2.46
N THR A 441 5.32 -11.93 -2.80
CA THR A 441 5.68 -13.30 -3.21
C THR A 441 5.17 -13.68 -4.59
N SER A 442 4.34 -12.84 -5.20
CA SER A 442 3.66 -13.11 -6.48
C SER A 442 2.82 -14.41 -6.48
N GLU A 443 2.41 -14.88 -5.30
CA GLU A 443 1.54 -16.04 -5.10
C GLU A 443 0.06 -15.65 -5.17
N MET A 444 -0.78 -16.58 -5.64
CA MET A 444 -2.23 -16.54 -5.45
C MET A 444 -2.67 -17.25 -4.17
N SER A 445 -1.88 -18.23 -3.70
CA SER A 445 -2.17 -19.01 -2.48
C SER A 445 -2.11 -18.20 -1.19
N LYS A 446 -1.46 -17.02 -1.18
CA LYS A 446 -1.50 -16.05 -0.09
C LYS A 446 -2.78 -15.22 -0.20
N ARG A 447 -3.88 -15.76 0.27
CA ARG A 447 -5.21 -15.21 0.06
C ARG A 447 -5.63 -14.26 1.18
N TYR A 448 -6.14 -13.11 0.79
CA TYR A 448 -6.64 -12.07 1.70
C TYR A 448 -8.16 -11.90 1.62
N GLY A 449 -8.76 -12.33 0.49
CA GLY A 449 -10.08 -11.91 0.07
C GLY A 449 -11.24 -12.45 0.91
N PHE A 450 -12.32 -11.71 0.92
CA PHE A 450 -13.68 -12.16 1.21
C PHE A 450 -14.27 -12.92 0.02
N ILE A 451 -13.72 -12.64 -1.15
CA ILE A 451 -14.11 -13.22 -2.43
C ILE A 451 -12.95 -14.09 -2.91
N TYR A 452 -13.20 -15.38 -3.04
CA TYR A 452 -12.26 -16.33 -3.61
C TYR A 452 -12.21 -16.17 -5.13
N VAL A 453 -11.00 -16.25 -5.68
CA VAL A 453 -10.76 -16.35 -7.12
C VAL A 453 -10.18 -17.71 -7.44
N ASP A 454 -10.81 -18.45 -8.33
CA ASP A 454 -10.33 -19.77 -8.76
C ASP A 454 -9.12 -19.62 -9.69
N GLN A 455 -7.95 -19.45 -9.06
CA GLN A 455 -6.64 -19.41 -9.70
C GLN A 455 -5.59 -19.92 -8.73
N ASP A 456 -4.70 -20.80 -9.19
CA ASP A 456 -3.54 -21.26 -8.42
C ASP A 456 -2.27 -20.40 -8.69
N ASP A 457 -1.18 -20.73 -8.01
CA ASP A 457 0.10 -20.03 -8.16
C ASP A 457 0.72 -20.18 -9.56
N TRP A 458 0.28 -21.17 -10.33
CA TRP A 458 0.72 -21.46 -11.68
C TRP A 458 -0.18 -20.85 -12.76
N GLY A 459 -1.21 -20.07 -12.34
CA GLY A 459 -2.17 -19.43 -13.24
C GLY A 459 -3.25 -20.36 -13.78
N LYS A 460 -3.42 -21.54 -13.18
CA LYS A 460 -4.49 -22.47 -13.55
C LYS A 460 -5.74 -22.17 -12.76
N GLY A 461 -6.89 -22.30 -13.39
CA GLY A 461 -8.20 -22.06 -12.81
C GLY A 461 -9.12 -21.36 -13.80
N THR A 462 -10.35 -21.12 -13.39
CA THR A 462 -11.41 -20.53 -14.22
C THR A 462 -11.54 -19.02 -14.05
N LEU A 463 -10.87 -18.44 -13.05
CA LEU A 463 -11.06 -17.06 -12.57
C LEU A 463 -12.48 -16.79 -12.07
N GLU A 464 -13.28 -17.80 -11.78
CA GLU A 464 -14.60 -17.62 -11.17
C GLU A 464 -14.46 -17.04 -9.76
N ARG A 465 -15.44 -16.21 -9.39
CA ARG A 465 -15.54 -15.57 -8.08
C ARG A 465 -16.55 -16.32 -7.22
N SER A 466 -16.16 -16.63 -5.98
CA SER A 466 -17.08 -17.18 -4.99
C SER A 466 -16.95 -16.48 -3.63
N ARG A 467 -18.06 -16.40 -2.89
CA ARG A 467 -18.10 -15.74 -1.59
C ARG A 467 -17.62 -16.70 -0.52
N LYS A 468 -16.70 -16.24 0.34
CA LYS A 468 -16.27 -16.96 1.53
C LYS A 468 -17.21 -16.64 2.71
N ASP A 469 -17.08 -17.34 3.82
CA ASP A 469 -17.88 -17.04 5.01
C ASP A 469 -17.62 -15.63 5.53
N SER A 470 -16.39 -15.17 5.46
CA SER A 470 -16.00 -13.78 5.80
C SER A 470 -16.69 -12.71 4.95
N PHE A 471 -17.17 -13.04 3.75
CA PHE A 471 -17.95 -12.11 2.91
C PHE A 471 -19.24 -11.69 3.60
N PHE A 472 -19.98 -12.65 4.12
CA PHE A 472 -21.26 -12.40 4.79
C PHE A 472 -21.05 -11.76 6.17
N TRP A 473 -20.00 -12.15 6.87
CA TRP A 473 -19.63 -11.52 8.13
C TRP A 473 -19.28 -10.04 7.95
N TYR A 474 -18.38 -9.72 6.99
CA TYR A 474 -17.98 -8.32 6.76
C TYR A 474 -19.12 -7.46 6.22
N LYS A 475 -20.02 -8.04 5.41
CA LYS A 475 -21.27 -7.40 5.02
C LYS A 475 -22.08 -6.96 6.26
N LYS A 476 -22.26 -7.85 7.24
CA LYS A 476 -22.96 -7.54 8.49
C LYS A 476 -22.25 -6.45 9.30
N VAL A 477 -20.91 -6.48 9.37
CA VAL A 477 -20.12 -5.43 10.02
C VAL A 477 -20.40 -4.06 9.39
N ILE A 478 -20.44 -3.96 8.07
CA ILE A 478 -20.72 -2.72 7.36
C ILE A 478 -22.18 -2.26 7.58
N GLU A 479 -23.14 -3.17 7.45
CA GLU A 479 -24.57 -2.88 7.64
C GLU A 479 -24.88 -2.33 9.03
N THR A 480 -24.18 -2.84 10.04
CA THR A 480 -24.33 -2.43 11.44
C THR A 480 -23.39 -1.31 11.86
N ASN A 481 -22.60 -0.77 10.94
CA ASN A 481 -21.54 0.21 11.22
C ASN A 481 -20.60 -0.25 12.35
N GLY A 482 -20.21 -1.55 12.33
CA GLY A 482 -19.30 -2.14 13.30
C GLY A 482 -19.92 -2.45 14.67
N GLU A 483 -21.25 -2.40 14.83
CA GLU A 483 -21.88 -2.73 16.10
C GLU A 483 -22.00 -4.24 16.33
N ASP A 484 -22.27 -5.01 15.29
CA ASP A 484 -22.35 -6.47 15.33
C ASP A 484 -21.11 -7.10 14.71
N LEU A 485 -20.27 -7.70 15.53
CA LEU A 485 -19.02 -8.35 15.15
C LEU A 485 -19.06 -9.87 15.38
N ASP A 486 -20.18 -10.46 15.79
CA ASP A 486 -20.32 -11.89 16.08
C ASP A 486 -20.30 -12.77 14.83
#